data_27ae89222263e7a482cd89c81b6fec45
#
_entry.id   27ae89222263e7a482cd89c81b6fec45
#
_cell.length_a   1.000
_cell.length_b   1.000
_cell.length_c   1.000
_cell.angle_alpha   90.00
_cell.angle_beta   90.00
_cell.angle_gamma   90.00
#
_symmetry.space_group_name_H-M   'P 1'
#
loop_
_entity.id
_entity.type
_entity.pdbx_description
1 polymer ?
#
loop_
_entity_poly.entity_id
_entity_poly.type
_entity_poly.pdbx_seq_one_letter_code
_entity_poly.pdbx_strand_id
1 'polypeptide(L)'
;MKLQNKTRKFIFMGLMFALATASSVLAQDKSVAANSTNNLPASPAILPGSGLAQHDFFYAGESKAERMYIVRGGQIVWDYTHPGKGEISDAVLQPNGTIIFAHQFGVTEISADKKVLWNYDAPPKTEIHTAQPIGTNSIWFIQNGNDPKLVVINKASGNIEHQFSLAVKDTNSVHGQFRQARLTDKGKIMVAHMSLGKVVEYDLDGKELWSVAVPGVWSAKPLTNGNILVASSRKFVREINRRGETVWEWTAADAPDYKFSNVQTAVRLSNGNTIINNWFNQWSDKLDVSNAPVQAIEVTPDKKIVWALRAWTPPSDLGPSTTFQILDGSTAAK
;
A
#
# COMPACT_ATOMS: atom_id res chain seq x y z
N MET A 1 -71.79 7.85 22.70
CA MET A 1 -72.66 7.12 21.73
C MET A 1 -71.81 6.03 21.18
N LYS A 2 -71.74 4.92 21.85
CA LYS A 2 -72.30 3.56 21.62
C LYS A 2 -71.98 3.02 20.23
N LEU A 3 -71.04 1.96 20.33
CA LEU A 3 -71.25 0.58 19.84
C LEU A 3 -70.88 0.37 18.36
N GLN A 4 -70.29 -0.68 17.87
CA GLN A 4 -70.28 -2.10 18.29
C GLN A 4 -69.15 -2.89 17.58
N ASN A 5 -68.71 -3.90 18.30
CA ASN A 5 -67.94 -5.08 17.86
C ASN A 5 -68.59 -5.83 16.68
N LYS A 6 -67.76 -6.46 15.83
CA LYS A 6 -68.09 -7.76 15.21
C LYS A 6 -66.86 -8.64 15.00
N THR A 7 -66.74 -9.58 15.91
CA THR A 7 -65.99 -10.81 15.81
C THR A 7 -66.58 -11.73 14.74
N ARG A 8 -65.77 -12.35 13.89
CA ARG A 8 -66.13 -13.58 13.16
C ARG A 8 -65.03 -14.62 13.28
N LYS A 9 -65.40 -15.68 14.02
CA LYS A 9 -64.76 -17.01 14.03
C LYS A 9 -65.21 -17.78 12.81
N PHE A 10 -64.32 -18.54 12.17
CA PHE A 10 -64.57 -19.77 11.42
C PHE A 10 -63.34 -20.63 11.54
N ILE A 11 -63.36 -21.65 12.30
CA ILE A 11 -63.65 -23.10 12.20
C ILE A 11 -62.62 -23.84 11.31
N PHE A 12 -61.94 -24.75 12.05
CA PHE A 12 -61.14 -25.90 11.70
C PHE A 12 -61.58 -26.72 10.47
N MET A 13 -60.64 -27.14 9.67
CA MET A 13 -60.69 -28.47 9.06
C MET A 13 -59.24 -29.01 8.92
N GLY A 14 -58.98 -30.06 9.65
CA GLY A 14 -57.70 -30.76 9.64
C GLY A 14 -57.57 -31.65 8.40
N LEU A 15 -56.32 -31.80 7.94
CA LEU A 15 -55.94 -32.95 7.13
C LEU A 15 -54.56 -33.43 7.63
N MET A 16 -54.59 -34.58 8.27
CA MET A 16 -53.39 -35.41 8.53
C MET A 16 -52.82 -35.89 7.21
N PHE A 17 -51.54 -35.70 6.98
CA PHE A 17 -50.77 -36.59 6.12
C PHE A 17 -49.40 -36.85 6.69
N ALA A 18 -49.05 -38.10 6.63
CA ALA A 18 -47.99 -38.90 7.14
C ALA A 18 -46.60 -38.33 7.24
N LEU A 19 -45.94 -38.67 8.38
CA LEU A 19 -44.51 -38.67 8.58
C LEU A 19 -43.80 -39.51 7.49
N ALA A 20 -42.90 -38.87 6.77
CA ALA A 20 -41.76 -39.54 6.15
C ALA A 20 -40.51 -38.97 6.77
N THR A 21 -39.90 -39.71 7.67
CA THR A 21 -38.57 -39.46 8.24
C THR A 21 -37.53 -39.60 7.16
N ALA A 22 -37.07 -38.50 6.62
CA ALA A 22 -35.82 -38.45 5.88
C ALA A 22 -34.74 -37.88 6.83
N SER A 23 -34.00 -38.80 7.45
CA SER A 23 -32.74 -38.44 8.14
C SER A 23 -31.72 -38.02 7.08
N SER A 24 -31.64 -36.77 6.76
CA SER A 24 -30.51 -36.20 6.07
C SER A 24 -29.36 -36.06 7.05
N VAL A 25 -28.41 -36.97 6.93
CA VAL A 25 -27.09 -36.91 7.52
C VAL A 25 -26.46 -35.59 7.10
N LEU A 26 -26.41 -34.63 8.04
CA LEU A 26 -25.48 -33.50 7.95
C LEU A 26 -24.08 -34.09 8.15
N ALA A 27 -23.47 -34.50 7.05
CA ALA A 27 -22.03 -34.68 6.99
C ALA A 27 -21.41 -33.30 7.24
N GLN A 28 -20.95 -33.09 8.46
CA GLN A 28 -20.03 -32.02 8.79
C GLN A 28 -18.78 -32.20 7.94
N ASP A 29 -18.68 -31.41 6.91
CA ASP A 29 -17.43 -31.25 6.17
C ASP A 29 -16.46 -30.41 7.04
N LYS A 30 -15.91 -31.06 8.07
CA LYS A 30 -14.86 -30.55 8.95
C LYS A 30 -13.49 -30.94 8.43
N SER A 31 -13.22 -30.81 7.13
CA SER A 31 -11.91 -31.23 6.62
C SER A 31 -11.34 -30.39 5.46
N VAL A 32 -11.64 -29.09 5.38
CA VAL A 32 -10.93 -28.20 4.42
C VAL A 32 -10.39 -26.93 5.10
N ALA A 33 -10.12 -26.97 6.40
CA ALA A 33 -9.53 -25.84 7.12
C ALA A 33 -8.25 -26.24 7.88
N ALA A 34 -7.44 -27.12 7.33
CA ALA A 34 -6.09 -27.37 7.87
C ALA A 34 -5.28 -28.10 6.81
N ASN A 35 -4.52 -27.35 6.05
CA ASN A 35 -3.24 -27.70 5.44
C ASN A 35 -3.04 -27.07 4.06
N SER A 36 -3.22 -25.77 3.94
CA SER A 36 -2.41 -25.04 2.99
C SER A 36 -1.24 -24.40 3.76
N THR A 37 -0.37 -25.21 4.36
CA THR A 37 1.02 -24.82 4.48
C THR A 37 1.45 -24.52 3.06
N ASN A 38 1.60 -23.22 2.74
CA ASN A 38 2.09 -22.77 1.47
C ASN A 38 3.46 -23.42 1.22
N ASN A 39 3.49 -24.55 0.53
CA ASN A 39 4.68 -25.09 -0.10
C ASN A 39 5.02 -24.23 -1.33
N LEU A 40 5.20 -22.93 -1.12
CA LEU A 40 5.88 -22.12 -2.11
C LEU A 40 7.30 -22.65 -2.20
N PRO A 41 7.84 -22.85 -3.39
CA PRO A 41 9.22 -23.28 -3.56
C PRO A 41 10.16 -22.34 -2.83
N ALA A 42 11.29 -22.84 -2.38
CA ALA A 42 12.34 -21.97 -1.82
C ALA A 42 12.76 -21.00 -2.91
N SER A 43 12.87 -19.71 -2.54
CA SER A 43 13.43 -18.71 -3.47
C SER A 43 14.80 -19.17 -3.97
N PRO A 44 15.17 -18.85 -5.24
CA PRO A 44 16.45 -19.25 -5.80
C PRO A 44 17.63 -18.91 -4.86
N ALA A 45 18.57 -19.81 -4.71
CA ALA A 45 19.78 -19.57 -3.91
C ALA A 45 20.61 -18.42 -4.49
N ILE A 46 20.70 -18.36 -5.82
CA ILE A 46 21.38 -17.29 -6.58
C ILE A 46 20.29 -16.42 -7.21
N LEU A 47 20.27 -15.15 -6.85
CA LEU A 47 19.32 -14.18 -7.39
C LEU A 47 19.91 -13.51 -8.64
N PRO A 48 19.06 -13.17 -9.64
CA PRO A 48 19.51 -12.43 -10.81
C PRO A 48 19.90 -10.99 -10.46
N GLY A 49 20.79 -10.41 -11.27
CA GLY A 49 21.27 -9.05 -11.12
C GLY A 49 22.41 -8.92 -10.11
N SER A 50 22.69 -7.69 -9.71
CA SER A 50 23.89 -7.33 -8.91
C SER A 50 23.55 -7.00 -7.45
N GLY A 51 22.47 -7.55 -6.89
CA GLY A 51 22.07 -7.31 -5.51
C GLY A 51 21.86 -5.81 -5.21
N LEU A 52 22.49 -5.30 -4.14
CA LEU A 52 22.42 -3.88 -3.77
C LEU A 52 23.08 -2.93 -4.79
N ALA A 53 23.97 -3.44 -5.63
CA ALA A 53 24.69 -2.63 -6.62
C ALA A 53 23.92 -2.45 -7.94
N GLN A 54 22.74 -3.07 -8.10
CA GLN A 54 21.93 -2.95 -9.31
C GLN A 54 21.43 -1.53 -9.53
N HIS A 55 21.01 -0.86 -8.44
CA HIS A 55 20.46 0.49 -8.46
C HIS A 55 20.96 1.28 -7.27
N ASP A 56 21.08 2.59 -7.45
CA ASP A 56 21.09 3.51 -6.32
C ASP A 56 19.64 3.78 -5.91
N PHE A 57 19.31 3.65 -4.61
CA PHE A 57 17.94 3.82 -4.15
C PHE A 57 17.84 4.34 -2.71
N PHE A 58 16.74 5.00 -2.43
CA PHE A 58 16.24 5.26 -1.10
C PHE A 58 15.18 4.22 -0.73
N TYR A 59 15.27 3.72 0.48
CA TYR A 59 14.47 2.62 1.00
C TYR A 59 13.92 2.97 2.37
N ALA A 60 12.64 2.75 2.59
CA ALA A 60 12.02 2.88 3.89
C ALA A 60 11.10 1.69 4.15
N GLY A 61 10.93 1.34 5.40
CA GLY A 61 10.07 0.22 5.73
C GLY A 61 9.57 0.23 7.16
N GLU A 62 8.49 -0.51 7.34
CA GLU A 62 7.89 -0.76 8.63
C GLU A 62 8.28 -2.12 9.16
N SER A 63 8.78 -2.15 10.37
CA SER A 63 9.06 -3.34 11.14
C SER A 63 9.03 -2.97 12.62
N LYS A 64 9.51 -3.86 13.48
CA LYS A 64 9.72 -3.53 14.90
C LYS A 64 10.74 -2.39 15.11
N ALA A 65 11.58 -2.12 14.09
CA ALA A 65 12.48 -0.96 14.04
C ALA A 65 12.20 -0.23 12.72
N GLU A 66 11.60 0.94 12.80
CA GLU A 66 11.27 1.77 11.63
C GLU A 66 12.53 2.39 11.05
N ARG A 67 12.97 1.90 9.90
CA ARG A 67 14.27 2.23 9.32
C ARG A 67 14.14 2.80 7.92
N MET A 68 15.06 3.71 7.61
CA MET A 68 15.27 4.24 6.26
C MET A 68 16.74 4.12 5.89
N TYR A 69 17.01 3.93 4.60
CA TYR A 69 18.36 3.75 4.06
C TYR A 69 18.54 4.48 2.74
N ILE A 70 19.75 5.00 2.49
CA ILE A 70 20.20 5.37 1.15
C ILE A 70 21.29 4.39 0.76
N VAL A 71 21.09 3.69 -0.35
CA VAL A 71 22.04 2.75 -0.95
C VAL A 71 22.61 3.41 -2.20
N ARG A 72 23.95 3.41 -2.31
CA ARG A 72 24.68 3.87 -3.50
C ARG A 72 25.85 2.96 -3.79
N GLY A 73 26.01 2.60 -5.07
CA GLY A 73 27.08 1.69 -5.49
C GLY A 73 27.12 0.38 -4.70
N GLY A 74 25.98 -0.13 -4.27
CA GLY A 74 25.88 -1.35 -3.48
C GLY A 74 26.18 -1.20 -1.99
N GLN A 75 26.38 0.01 -1.48
CA GLN A 75 26.70 0.30 -0.10
C GLN A 75 25.57 1.11 0.57
N ILE A 76 25.26 0.80 1.84
CA ILE A 76 24.45 1.68 2.67
C ILE A 76 25.32 2.88 3.04
N VAL A 77 25.02 4.06 2.46
CA VAL A 77 25.77 5.29 2.71
C VAL A 77 25.11 6.20 3.73
N TRP A 78 23.84 5.94 4.05
CA TRP A 78 23.07 6.65 5.06
C TRP A 78 21.99 5.72 5.61
N ASP A 79 21.74 5.81 6.91
CA ASP A 79 20.68 5.09 7.59
C ASP A 79 19.96 6.00 8.59
N TYR A 80 18.73 5.69 8.95
CA TYR A 80 17.99 6.36 10.00
C TYR A 80 17.04 5.39 10.68
N THR A 81 16.95 5.45 12.00
CA THR A 81 15.93 4.74 12.76
C THR A 81 15.04 5.77 13.44
N HIS A 82 13.75 5.73 13.13
CA HIS A 82 12.77 6.61 13.78
C HIS A 82 12.64 6.23 15.26
N PRO A 83 12.79 7.18 16.20
CA PRO A 83 12.73 6.88 17.63
C PRO A 83 11.29 6.68 18.16
N GLY A 84 10.29 7.02 17.35
CA GLY A 84 8.88 6.94 17.69
C GLY A 84 8.33 5.52 17.70
N LYS A 85 7.00 5.44 17.83
CA LYS A 85 6.22 4.23 17.64
C LYS A 85 5.41 4.37 16.36
N GLY A 86 5.04 3.25 15.76
CA GLY A 86 4.18 3.22 14.60
C GLY A 86 4.78 2.47 13.44
N GLU A 87 4.61 2.96 12.24
CA GLU A 87 5.12 2.36 11.01
C GLU A 87 5.50 3.45 10.00
N ILE A 88 6.67 3.38 9.39
CA ILE A 88 6.99 4.22 8.23
C ILE A 88 6.30 3.63 7.02
N SER A 89 5.14 4.19 6.65
CA SER A 89 4.32 3.70 5.54
C SER A 89 4.64 4.37 4.21
N ASP A 90 5.18 5.58 4.24
CA ASP A 90 5.59 6.34 3.04
C ASP A 90 6.72 7.30 3.38
N ALA A 91 7.68 7.44 2.47
CA ALA A 91 8.78 8.37 2.63
C ALA A 91 9.25 8.90 1.28
N VAL A 92 9.79 10.12 1.27
CA VAL A 92 10.31 10.80 0.07
C VAL A 92 11.63 11.45 0.39
N LEU A 93 12.70 11.03 -0.26
CA LEU A 93 13.97 11.74 -0.30
C LEU A 93 13.86 12.86 -1.34
N GLN A 94 14.02 14.10 -0.88
CA GLN A 94 13.95 15.29 -1.72
C GLN A 94 15.31 15.60 -2.38
N PRO A 95 15.34 16.34 -3.49
CA PRO A 95 16.60 16.70 -4.18
C PRO A 95 17.59 17.47 -3.31
N ASN A 96 17.11 18.22 -2.31
CA ASN A 96 17.94 18.96 -1.35
C ASN A 96 18.50 18.08 -0.22
N GLY A 97 18.23 16.77 -0.24
CA GLY A 97 18.68 15.80 0.76
C GLY A 97 17.81 15.70 2.01
N THR A 98 16.73 16.48 2.12
CA THR A 98 15.78 16.30 3.23
C THR A 98 14.84 15.14 2.96
N ILE A 99 14.29 14.54 4.00
CA ILE A 99 13.39 13.40 3.90
C ILE A 99 12.08 13.75 4.62
N ILE A 100 10.95 13.60 3.92
CA ILE A 100 9.61 13.65 4.49
C ILE A 100 9.10 12.23 4.61
N PHE A 101 8.58 11.85 5.77
CA PHE A 101 8.01 10.52 5.97
C PHE A 101 6.76 10.55 6.85
N ALA A 102 5.80 9.69 6.50
CA ALA A 102 4.61 9.40 7.29
C ALA A 102 4.87 8.18 8.17
N HIS A 103 4.67 8.33 9.49
CA HIS A 103 5.02 7.31 10.48
C HIS A 103 3.83 6.88 11.34
N GLN A 104 2.65 6.73 10.74
CA GLN A 104 1.37 6.38 11.36
C GLN A 104 0.83 7.47 12.28
N PHE A 105 1.58 7.92 13.29
CA PHE A 105 1.14 8.91 14.27
C PHE A 105 1.52 10.35 13.90
N GLY A 106 2.01 10.56 12.70
CA GLY A 106 2.35 11.89 12.21
C GLY A 106 3.13 11.91 10.92
N VAL A 107 3.64 13.09 10.61
CA VAL A 107 4.54 13.37 9.48
C VAL A 107 5.74 14.13 9.99
N THR A 108 6.92 13.69 9.62
CA THR A 108 8.18 14.36 10.02
C THR A 108 9.00 14.66 8.78
N GLU A 109 9.63 15.85 8.76
CA GLU A 109 10.71 16.20 7.83
C GLU A 109 12.03 16.24 8.60
N ILE A 110 13.03 15.53 8.09
CA ILE A 110 14.40 15.53 8.65
C ILE A 110 15.40 16.01 7.60
N SER A 111 16.50 16.57 8.09
CA SER A 111 17.68 16.90 7.27
C SER A 111 18.55 15.67 6.99
N ALA A 112 19.50 15.79 6.07
CA ALA A 112 20.49 14.75 5.79
C ALA A 112 21.34 14.36 7.03
N ASP A 113 21.55 15.30 7.96
CA ASP A 113 22.21 15.08 9.25
C ASP A 113 21.26 14.62 10.35
N LYS A 114 20.07 14.13 9.98
CA LYS A 114 19.08 13.46 10.84
C LYS A 114 18.41 14.37 11.88
N LYS A 115 18.45 15.69 11.72
CA LYS A 115 17.75 16.65 12.58
C LYS A 115 16.32 16.83 12.12
N VAL A 116 15.38 16.89 13.06
CA VAL A 116 13.98 17.21 12.76
C VAL A 116 13.91 18.70 12.37
N LEU A 117 13.40 18.94 11.15
CA LEU A 117 13.16 20.26 10.60
C LEU A 117 11.72 20.70 10.79
N TRP A 118 10.80 19.76 10.73
CA TRP A 118 9.38 19.98 10.89
C TRP A 118 8.68 18.68 11.34
N ASN A 119 7.61 18.83 12.13
CA ASN A 119 6.81 17.70 12.60
C ASN A 119 5.33 18.08 12.68
N TYR A 120 4.47 17.13 12.39
CA TYR A 120 3.03 17.19 12.59
C TYR A 120 2.57 15.92 13.30
N ASP A 121 2.01 16.05 14.49
CA ASP A 121 1.45 14.94 15.24
C ASP A 121 0.01 14.71 14.81
N ALA A 122 -0.31 13.47 14.45
CA ALA A 122 -1.67 13.08 14.10
C ALA A 122 -2.60 13.26 15.32
N PRO A 123 -3.79 13.84 15.15
CA PRO A 123 -4.78 13.91 16.23
C PRO A 123 -5.11 12.52 16.81
N PRO A 124 -5.52 12.43 18.09
CA PRO A 124 -5.90 11.16 18.69
C PRO A 124 -6.91 10.38 17.86
N LYS A 125 -6.71 9.06 17.72
CA LYS A 125 -7.55 8.15 16.92
C LYS A 125 -7.49 8.39 15.41
N THR A 126 -6.47 9.07 14.93
CA THR A 126 -6.17 9.21 13.50
C THR A 126 -4.81 8.64 13.18
N GLU A 127 -4.59 8.31 11.90
CA GLU A 127 -3.34 7.77 11.38
C GLU A 127 -2.96 8.46 10.07
N ILE A 128 -1.66 8.55 9.78
CA ILE A 128 -1.15 9.13 8.54
C ILE A 128 -0.19 8.14 7.90
N HIS A 129 -0.52 7.68 6.69
CA HIS A 129 0.24 6.66 5.98
C HIS A 129 0.86 7.15 4.66
N THR A 130 0.60 8.40 4.27
CA THR A 130 1.20 9.00 3.08
C THR A 130 1.37 10.50 3.27
N ALA A 131 2.53 11.02 2.88
CA ALA A 131 2.84 12.43 2.90
C ALA A 131 3.85 12.77 1.82
N GLN A 132 3.69 13.94 1.18
CA GLN A 132 4.64 14.43 0.19
C GLN A 132 4.77 15.96 0.25
N PRO A 133 5.89 16.51 -0.24
CA PRO A 133 6.02 17.94 -0.42
C PRO A 133 5.07 18.44 -1.54
N ILE A 134 4.58 19.65 -1.39
CA ILE A 134 3.95 20.41 -2.46
C ILE A 134 4.58 21.81 -2.51
N GLY A 135 5.23 22.11 -3.62
CA GLY A 135 6.10 23.29 -3.69
C GLY A 135 7.26 23.21 -2.67
N THR A 136 7.74 24.33 -2.20
CA THR A 136 8.88 24.43 -1.27
C THR A 136 8.49 24.53 0.19
N ASN A 137 7.29 25.06 0.47
CA ASN A 137 6.90 25.48 1.82
C ASN A 137 5.78 24.63 2.43
N SER A 138 5.14 23.76 1.67
CA SER A 138 3.96 23.02 2.13
C SER A 138 4.14 21.51 2.01
N ILE A 139 3.44 20.79 2.85
CA ILE A 139 3.33 19.33 2.82
C ILE A 139 1.85 19.01 2.72
N TRP A 140 1.53 18.01 1.92
CA TRP A 140 0.22 17.39 1.97
C TRP A 140 0.30 15.95 2.48
N PHE A 141 -0.75 15.52 3.15
CA PHE A 141 -0.89 14.16 3.69
C PHE A 141 -2.38 13.76 3.74
N ILE A 142 -2.63 12.46 3.90
CA ILE A 142 -3.97 11.96 4.17
C ILE A 142 -4.03 11.53 5.64
N GLN A 143 -4.94 12.15 6.39
CA GLN A 143 -5.29 11.78 7.74
C GLN A 143 -6.43 10.78 7.71
N ASN A 144 -6.14 9.52 8.01
CA ASN A 144 -7.12 8.46 8.24
C ASN A 144 -7.85 8.72 9.57
N GLY A 145 -9.12 8.39 9.65
CA GLY A 145 -9.89 8.61 10.88
C GLY A 145 -11.39 8.44 10.67
N ASN A 146 -12.17 8.86 11.66
CA ASN A 146 -13.63 8.86 11.55
C ASN A 146 -14.14 9.91 10.55
N ASP A 147 -13.40 11.01 10.36
CA ASP A 147 -13.55 11.98 9.29
C ASP A 147 -12.24 12.07 8.51
N PRO A 148 -12.00 11.10 7.60
CA PRO A 148 -10.73 11.07 6.87
C PRO A 148 -10.66 12.20 5.86
N LYS A 149 -9.49 12.82 5.76
CA LYS A 149 -9.30 13.99 4.90
C LYS A 149 -7.89 14.08 4.32
N LEU A 150 -7.81 14.70 3.16
CA LEU A 150 -6.57 15.24 2.65
C LEU A 150 -6.36 16.63 3.25
N VAL A 151 -5.13 16.89 3.67
CA VAL A 151 -4.71 18.16 4.28
C VAL A 151 -3.47 18.66 3.56
N VAL A 152 -3.44 19.95 3.22
CA VAL A 152 -2.26 20.69 2.77
C VAL A 152 -1.92 21.71 3.85
N ILE A 153 -0.73 21.62 4.41
CA ILE A 153 -0.28 22.48 5.51
C ILE A 153 0.99 23.25 5.14
N ASN A 154 1.03 24.52 5.45
CA ASN A 154 2.24 25.34 5.31
C ASN A 154 3.16 25.07 6.51
N LYS A 155 4.40 24.67 6.24
CA LYS A 155 5.37 24.28 7.27
C LYS A 155 5.77 25.43 8.19
N ALA A 156 5.88 26.65 7.65
CA ALA A 156 6.38 27.79 8.40
C ALA A 156 5.30 28.40 9.31
N SER A 157 4.07 28.51 8.81
CA SER A 157 2.97 29.13 9.57
C SER A 157 2.13 28.11 10.37
N GLY A 158 2.17 26.82 9.99
CA GLY A 158 1.28 25.81 10.53
C GLY A 158 -0.16 25.91 10.03
N ASN A 159 -0.45 26.83 9.09
CA ASN A 159 -1.80 27.03 8.57
C ASN A 159 -2.18 25.94 7.57
N ILE A 160 -3.41 25.43 7.67
CA ILE A 160 -4.01 24.58 6.66
C ILE A 160 -4.37 25.46 5.46
N GLU A 161 -3.77 25.18 4.31
CA GLU A 161 -4.01 25.89 3.05
C GLU A 161 -5.19 25.30 2.28
N HIS A 162 -5.30 23.96 2.28
CA HIS A 162 -6.40 23.20 1.68
C HIS A 162 -6.75 22.00 2.54
N GLN A 163 -8.01 21.66 2.59
CA GLN A 163 -8.45 20.36 3.11
C GLN A 163 -9.80 19.97 2.53
N PHE A 164 -10.02 18.67 2.35
CA PHE A 164 -11.31 18.11 1.96
C PHE A 164 -11.46 16.68 2.48
N SER A 165 -12.72 16.30 2.76
CA SER A 165 -13.04 14.96 3.25
C SER A 165 -12.93 13.92 2.14
N LEU A 166 -12.50 12.71 2.50
CA LEU A 166 -12.35 11.57 1.60
C LEU A 166 -13.35 10.48 1.96
N ALA A 167 -13.99 9.89 0.95
CA ALA A 167 -14.93 8.80 1.16
C ALA A 167 -14.21 7.51 1.58
N VAL A 168 -14.78 6.78 2.55
CA VAL A 168 -14.31 5.46 3.00
C VAL A 168 -15.48 4.50 3.14
N LYS A 169 -15.20 3.21 3.20
CA LYS A 169 -16.23 2.18 3.38
C LYS A 169 -16.71 2.11 4.83
N ASP A 170 -15.76 2.24 5.78
CA ASP A 170 -16.01 2.16 7.22
C ASP A 170 -15.10 3.18 7.93
N THR A 171 -15.71 4.14 8.60
CA THR A 171 -15.00 5.20 9.32
C THR A 171 -14.30 4.69 10.59
N ASN A 172 -14.70 3.53 11.13
CA ASN A 172 -14.07 2.93 12.30
C ASN A 172 -12.82 2.09 11.95
N SER A 173 -12.69 1.67 10.68
CA SER A 173 -11.53 0.91 10.19
C SER A 173 -10.40 1.84 9.78
N VAL A 174 -9.87 2.63 10.72
CA VAL A 174 -8.93 3.74 10.47
C VAL A 174 -7.68 3.28 9.72
N HIS A 175 -7.03 2.21 10.19
CA HIS A 175 -5.78 1.70 9.64
C HIS A 175 -5.88 1.28 8.16
N GLY A 176 -7.03 0.80 7.73
CA GLY A 176 -7.29 0.27 6.39
C GLY A 176 -7.87 1.28 5.38
N GLN A 177 -7.90 2.57 5.67
CA GLN A 177 -8.59 3.54 4.80
C GLN A 177 -7.78 3.91 3.56
N PHE A 178 -6.58 4.43 3.77
CA PHE A 178 -5.67 4.90 2.71
C PHE A 178 -4.24 4.43 3.01
N ARG A 179 -3.46 4.24 1.93
CA ARG A 179 -2.02 3.96 2.06
C ARG A 179 -1.22 4.99 1.27
N GLN A 180 -1.04 4.82 -0.01
CA GLN A 180 -0.24 5.76 -0.78
C GLN A 180 -1.09 6.66 -1.67
N ALA A 181 -0.67 7.91 -1.76
CA ALA A 181 -1.16 8.87 -2.73
C ALA A 181 0.03 9.62 -3.35
N ARG A 182 -0.15 10.16 -4.55
CA ARG A 182 0.93 10.82 -5.30
C ARG A 182 0.43 12.07 -6.00
N LEU A 183 1.25 13.11 -5.96
CA LEU A 183 1.04 14.30 -6.77
C LEU A 183 1.29 13.94 -8.24
N THR A 184 0.40 14.40 -9.12
CA THR A 184 0.58 14.28 -10.56
C THR A 184 1.31 15.52 -11.10
N ASP A 185 1.90 15.41 -12.33
CA ASP A 185 2.58 16.54 -12.98
C ASP A 185 1.65 17.75 -13.22
N LYS A 186 0.34 17.52 -13.20
CA LYS A 186 -0.69 18.57 -13.38
C LYS A 186 -1.17 19.16 -12.06
N GLY A 187 -0.48 18.91 -10.95
CA GLY A 187 -0.86 19.39 -9.62
C GLY A 187 -2.15 18.77 -9.06
N LYS A 188 -2.55 17.59 -9.59
CA LYS A 188 -3.67 16.80 -9.06
C LYS A 188 -3.12 15.74 -8.10
N ILE A 189 -3.99 15.16 -7.28
CA ILE A 189 -3.59 14.14 -6.32
C ILE A 189 -4.28 12.82 -6.67
N MET A 190 -3.46 11.80 -6.92
CA MET A 190 -3.92 10.44 -7.16
C MET A 190 -3.89 9.64 -5.86
N VAL A 191 -5.04 9.15 -5.43
CA VAL A 191 -5.23 8.50 -4.13
C VAL A 191 -5.58 7.03 -4.32
N ALA A 192 -4.84 6.15 -3.66
CA ALA A 192 -5.21 4.74 -3.52
C ALA A 192 -6.18 4.58 -2.33
N HIS A 193 -7.48 4.50 -2.63
CA HIS A 193 -8.52 4.23 -1.64
C HIS A 193 -8.55 2.73 -1.31
N MET A 194 -7.74 2.31 -0.34
CA MET A 194 -7.63 0.90 0.01
C MET A 194 -8.96 0.30 0.46
N SER A 195 -9.69 1.00 1.33
CA SER A 195 -10.99 0.53 1.86
C SER A 195 -12.08 0.41 0.80
N LEU A 196 -12.04 1.24 -0.25
CA LEU A 196 -13.01 1.22 -1.35
C LEU A 196 -12.56 0.36 -2.53
N GLY A 197 -11.29 -0.06 -2.57
CA GLY A 197 -10.71 -0.82 -3.67
C GLY A 197 -10.74 -0.05 -4.99
N LYS A 198 -10.43 1.25 -4.97
CA LYS A 198 -10.38 2.10 -6.16
C LYS A 198 -9.23 3.11 -6.10
N VAL A 199 -8.79 3.55 -7.26
CA VAL A 199 -7.90 4.71 -7.43
C VAL A 199 -8.76 5.90 -7.83
N VAL A 200 -8.50 7.06 -7.25
CA VAL A 200 -9.19 8.31 -7.57
C VAL A 200 -8.19 9.43 -7.78
N GLU A 201 -8.40 10.26 -8.78
CA GLU A 201 -7.67 11.51 -9.00
C GLU A 201 -8.56 12.68 -8.58
N TYR A 202 -8.04 13.52 -7.70
CA TYR A 202 -8.69 14.73 -7.19
C TYR A 202 -7.97 15.99 -7.63
N ASP A 203 -8.70 17.11 -7.77
CA ASP A 203 -8.09 18.42 -7.69
C ASP A 203 -7.87 18.85 -6.23
N LEU A 204 -7.25 20.02 -6.01
CA LEU A 204 -6.96 20.52 -4.67
C LEU A 204 -8.22 21.02 -3.92
N ASP A 205 -9.35 21.14 -4.60
CA ASP A 205 -10.64 21.49 -4.02
C ASP A 205 -11.45 20.23 -3.64
N GLY A 206 -10.89 19.04 -3.89
CA GLY A 206 -11.50 17.76 -3.54
C GLY A 206 -12.51 17.22 -4.55
N LYS A 207 -12.57 17.81 -5.75
CA LYS A 207 -13.42 17.30 -6.83
C LYS A 207 -12.79 16.06 -7.44
N GLU A 208 -13.54 14.95 -7.49
CA GLU A 208 -13.14 13.73 -8.22
C GLU A 208 -13.12 14.04 -9.73
N LEU A 209 -11.96 13.85 -10.34
CA LEU A 209 -11.72 14.07 -11.77
C LEU A 209 -11.75 12.79 -12.59
N TRP A 210 -11.34 11.69 -11.96
CA TRP A 210 -11.26 10.37 -12.57
C TRP A 210 -11.17 9.30 -11.50
N SER A 211 -11.72 8.10 -11.78
CA SER A 211 -11.54 6.94 -10.91
C SER A 211 -11.59 5.62 -11.68
N VAL A 212 -10.98 4.58 -11.06
CA VAL A 212 -11.03 3.20 -11.56
C VAL A 212 -11.03 2.21 -10.41
N ALA A 213 -11.76 1.11 -10.54
CA ALA A 213 -11.78 0.03 -9.56
C ALA A 213 -10.46 -0.77 -9.62
N VAL A 214 -9.79 -0.90 -8.47
CA VAL A 214 -8.57 -1.71 -8.29
C VAL A 214 -8.67 -2.43 -6.95
N PRO A 215 -9.16 -3.68 -6.94
CA PRO A 215 -9.30 -4.43 -5.71
C PRO A 215 -7.99 -4.62 -4.96
N GLY A 216 -7.97 -4.28 -3.67
CA GLY A 216 -6.79 -4.39 -2.82
C GLY A 216 -5.68 -3.39 -3.18
N VAL A 217 -6.02 -2.27 -3.84
CA VAL A 217 -5.03 -1.25 -4.21
C VAL A 217 -4.27 -0.79 -2.98
N TRP A 218 -2.95 -0.69 -3.14
CA TRP A 218 -2.05 -0.15 -2.13
C TRP A 218 -1.41 1.16 -2.58
N SER A 219 -0.99 1.21 -3.84
CA SER A 219 -0.40 2.41 -4.43
C SER A 219 -0.87 2.63 -5.86
N ALA A 220 -0.84 3.89 -6.28
CA ALA A 220 -1.10 4.31 -7.65
C ALA A 220 -0.16 5.46 -8.00
N LYS A 221 0.60 5.31 -9.10
CA LYS A 221 1.54 6.31 -9.59
C LYS A 221 1.20 6.70 -11.02
N PRO A 222 1.04 8.00 -11.32
CA PRO A 222 0.93 8.44 -12.70
C PRO A 222 2.23 8.14 -13.44
N LEU A 223 2.10 7.77 -14.71
CA LEU A 223 3.21 7.57 -15.65
C LEU A 223 3.27 8.70 -16.67
N THR A 224 4.45 8.93 -17.24
CA THR A 224 4.68 9.98 -18.25
C THR A 224 3.83 9.82 -19.53
N ASN A 225 3.45 8.58 -19.87
CA ASN A 225 2.54 8.28 -20.99
C ASN A 225 1.04 8.55 -20.66
N GLY A 226 0.73 9.06 -19.46
CA GLY A 226 -0.62 9.35 -19.00
C GLY A 226 -1.37 8.15 -18.37
N ASN A 227 -0.81 6.96 -18.42
CA ASN A 227 -1.34 5.78 -17.73
C ASN A 227 -1.03 5.83 -16.24
N ILE A 228 -1.56 4.89 -15.49
CA ILE A 228 -1.37 4.75 -14.06
C ILE A 228 -0.79 3.38 -13.75
N LEU A 229 0.33 3.34 -13.01
CA LEU A 229 0.89 2.11 -12.46
C LEU A 229 0.31 1.88 -11.08
N VAL A 230 -0.39 0.77 -10.89
CA VAL A 230 -1.02 0.39 -9.62
C VAL A 230 -0.40 -0.87 -9.05
N ALA A 231 -0.25 -0.93 -7.74
CA ALA A 231 0.14 -2.12 -7.01
C ALA A 231 -0.95 -2.53 -6.03
N SER A 232 -1.11 -3.85 -5.81
CA SER A 232 -2.19 -4.41 -5.02
C SER A 232 -1.71 -5.48 -4.06
N SER A 233 -2.28 -5.47 -2.85
CA SER A 233 -2.11 -6.54 -1.85
C SER A 233 -2.57 -7.91 -2.37
N ARG A 234 -3.33 -7.95 -3.46
CA ARG A 234 -3.67 -9.19 -4.19
C ARG A 234 -2.54 -9.72 -5.07
N LYS A 235 -1.31 -9.19 -4.87
CA LYS A 235 -0.07 -9.63 -5.51
C LYS A 235 -0.07 -9.46 -7.03
N PHE A 236 -0.54 -8.29 -7.49
CA PHE A 236 -0.41 -7.87 -8.88
C PHE A 236 0.09 -6.43 -9.00
N VAL A 237 0.68 -6.13 -10.13
CA VAL A 237 0.98 -4.77 -10.61
C VAL A 237 0.34 -4.62 -11.98
N ARG A 238 -0.37 -3.51 -12.20
CA ARG A 238 -1.01 -3.19 -13.49
C ARG A 238 -0.63 -1.81 -13.97
N GLU A 239 -0.47 -1.66 -15.26
CA GLU A 239 -0.56 -0.39 -15.94
C GLU A 239 -1.97 -0.25 -16.50
N ILE A 240 -2.67 0.82 -16.13
CA ILE A 240 -4.07 1.07 -16.47
C ILE A 240 -4.14 2.38 -17.24
N ASN A 241 -4.81 2.41 -18.39
CA ASN A 241 -5.04 3.64 -19.14
C ASN A 241 -6.20 4.46 -18.56
N ARG A 242 -6.42 5.68 -19.10
CA ARG A 242 -7.47 6.58 -18.63
C ARG A 242 -8.92 6.10 -18.94
N ARG A 243 -9.08 5.07 -19.78
CA ARG A 243 -10.37 4.39 -19.99
C ARG A 243 -10.64 3.28 -18.96
N GLY A 244 -9.68 3.01 -18.06
CA GLY A 244 -9.77 1.94 -17.04
C GLY A 244 -9.36 0.56 -17.55
N GLU A 245 -8.77 0.50 -18.76
CA GLU A 245 -8.31 -0.75 -19.37
C GLU A 245 -6.89 -1.09 -18.88
N THR A 246 -6.67 -2.35 -18.51
CA THR A 246 -5.33 -2.86 -18.20
C THR A 246 -4.55 -3.05 -19.50
N VAL A 247 -3.45 -2.33 -19.65
CA VAL A 247 -2.57 -2.40 -20.82
C VAL A 247 -1.33 -3.26 -20.58
N TRP A 248 -0.97 -3.48 -19.33
CA TRP A 248 0.07 -4.40 -18.89
C TRP A 248 -0.25 -4.90 -17.49
N GLU A 249 0.08 -6.15 -17.20
CA GLU A 249 -0.11 -6.76 -15.88
C GLU A 249 1.04 -7.70 -15.56
N TRP A 250 1.48 -7.67 -14.31
CA TRP A 250 2.30 -8.68 -13.68
C TRP A 250 1.58 -9.22 -12.45
N THR A 251 1.70 -10.51 -12.19
CA THR A 251 1.15 -11.18 -11.01
C THR A 251 2.23 -12.05 -10.34
N ALA A 252 2.03 -12.43 -9.08
CA ALA A 252 2.96 -13.35 -8.41
C ALA A 252 3.07 -14.73 -9.12
N ALA A 253 2.09 -15.09 -9.95
CA ALA A 253 2.17 -16.31 -10.78
C ALA A 253 3.20 -16.21 -11.93
N ASP A 254 3.56 -14.98 -12.33
CA ASP A 254 4.64 -14.74 -13.30
C ASP A 254 6.05 -14.95 -12.69
N ALA A 255 6.13 -15.17 -11.35
CA ALA A 255 7.38 -15.37 -10.62
C ALA A 255 7.23 -16.52 -9.59
N PRO A 256 6.93 -17.74 -10.01
CA PRO A 256 6.56 -18.86 -9.13
C PRO A 256 7.69 -19.27 -8.16
N ASP A 257 8.94 -19.01 -8.50
CA ASP A 257 10.10 -19.34 -7.68
C ASP A 257 10.36 -18.33 -6.55
N TYR A 258 9.56 -17.26 -6.45
CA TYR A 258 9.74 -16.21 -5.47
C TYR A 258 8.57 -16.10 -4.51
N LYS A 259 8.86 -15.81 -3.25
CA LYS A 259 7.83 -15.56 -2.25
C LYS A 259 7.39 -14.09 -2.26
N PHE A 260 6.12 -13.87 -2.50
CA PHE A 260 5.47 -12.57 -2.34
C PHE A 260 4.43 -12.64 -1.23
N SER A 261 4.61 -11.81 -0.20
CA SER A 261 3.62 -11.65 0.87
C SER A 261 2.61 -10.55 0.52
N ASN A 262 3.10 -9.35 0.20
CA ASN A 262 2.22 -8.23 -0.09
C ASN A 262 2.90 -7.22 -1.04
N VAL A 263 2.37 -7.08 -2.25
CA VAL A 263 2.87 -6.11 -3.23
C VAL A 263 2.29 -4.74 -2.89
N GLN A 264 3.15 -3.82 -2.44
CA GLN A 264 2.70 -2.50 -1.99
C GLN A 264 2.94 -1.39 -3.00
N THR A 265 4.11 -1.39 -3.63
CA THR A 265 4.45 -0.33 -4.59
C THR A 265 5.14 -0.89 -5.82
N ALA A 266 5.12 -0.10 -6.90
CA ALA A 266 5.87 -0.39 -8.09
C ALA A 266 6.47 0.90 -8.67
N VAL A 267 7.59 0.75 -9.41
CA VAL A 267 8.26 1.85 -10.08
C VAL A 267 8.55 1.44 -11.53
N ARG A 268 8.10 2.24 -12.50
CA ARG A 268 8.45 2.07 -13.91
C ARG A 268 9.79 2.73 -14.17
N LEU A 269 10.72 2.00 -14.76
CA LEU A 269 12.02 2.51 -15.18
C LEU A 269 11.96 3.05 -16.62
N SER A 270 12.93 3.90 -16.99
CA SER A 270 13.03 4.51 -18.31
C SER A 270 13.29 3.50 -19.44
N ASN A 271 13.89 2.35 -19.11
CA ASN A 271 14.08 1.23 -20.04
C ASN A 271 12.82 0.36 -20.25
N GLY A 272 11.69 0.72 -19.59
CA GLY A 272 10.43 -0.01 -19.65
C GLY A 272 10.29 -1.12 -18.59
N ASN A 273 11.36 -1.46 -17.86
CA ASN A 273 11.28 -2.42 -16.77
C ASN A 273 10.44 -1.87 -15.62
N THR A 274 9.98 -2.77 -14.76
CA THR A 274 9.21 -2.40 -13.55
C THR A 274 9.86 -3.01 -12.32
N ILE A 275 10.20 -2.17 -11.35
CA ILE A 275 10.55 -2.64 -10.00
C ILE A 275 9.25 -2.86 -9.24
N ILE A 276 9.11 -4.03 -8.63
CA ILE A 276 7.96 -4.45 -7.83
C ILE A 276 8.43 -4.65 -6.41
N ASN A 277 7.88 -3.88 -5.49
CA ASN A 277 8.22 -3.91 -4.09
C ASN A 277 7.30 -4.86 -3.34
N ASN A 278 7.89 -5.77 -2.56
CA ASN A 278 7.21 -6.78 -1.76
C ASN A 278 7.46 -6.54 -0.28
N TRP A 279 6.41 -6.15 0.44
CA TRP A 279 6.46 -5.97 1.89
C TRP A 279 6.20 -7.30 2.61
N PHE A 280 6.96 -7.59 3.66
CA PHE A 280 6.79 -8.73 4.52
C PHE A 280 6.30 -8.30 5.91
N ASN A 281 5.17 -8.84 6.36
CA ASN A 281 4.59 -8.48 7.65
C ASN A 281 5.33 -9.14 8.81
N GLN A 282 6.34 -8.46 9.36
CA GLN A 282 7.06 -8.93 10.55
C GLN A 282 6.26 -8.80 11.86
N TRP A 283 5.10 -8.16 11.84
CA TRP A 283 4.22 -8.07 13.01
C TRP A 283 3.46 -9.37 13.24
N SER A 284 3.02 -10.02 12.16
CA SER A 284 2.27 -11.28 12.21
C SER A 284 3.12 -12.51 11.90
N ASP A 285 4.16 -12.36 11.09
CA ASP A 285 4.92 -13.48 10.54
C ASP A 285 6.37 -13.51 11.04
N LYS A 286 6.87 -14.70 11.35
CA LYS A 286 8.27 -14.88 11.68
C LYS A 286 9.07 -15.03 10.38
N LEU A 287 10.10 -14.21 10.23
CA LEU A 287 11.03 -14.31 9.11
C LEU A 287 11.89 -15.58 9.26
N ASP A 288 11.81 -16.43 8.24
CA ASP A 288 12.79 -17.51 8.04
C ASP A 288 13.85 -17.00 7.07
N VAL A 289 15.01 -16.65 7.60
CA VAL A 289 16.12 -16.08 6.82
C VAL A 289 16.65 -17.07 5.78
N SER A 290 16.59 -18.39 6.05
CA SER A 290 17.05 -19.43 5.10
C SER A 290 16.14 -19.51 3.86
N ASN A 291 14.89 -19.06 3.98
CA ASN A 291 13.89 -19.04 2.92
C ASN A 291 13.14 -17.70 2.90
N ALA A 292 13.88 -16.62 3.01
CA ALA A 292 13.33 -15.27 3.11
C ALA A 292 12.68 -14.83 1.78
N PRO A 293 11.59 -14.05 1.83
CA PRO A 293 11.00 -13.44 0.64
C PRO A 293 11.99 -12.42 0.04
N VAL A 294 11.83 -12.13 -1.24
CA VAL A 294 12.48 -10.96 -1.85
C VAL A 294 11.80 -9.68 -1.37
N GLN A 295 12.57 -8.61 -1.17
CA GLN A 295 12.04 -7.28 -0.86
C GLN A 295 11.62 -6.54 -2.12
N ALA A 296 12.32 -6.79 -3.24
CA ALA A 296 11.96 -6.25 -4.55
C ALA A 296 12.42 -7.17 -5.67
N ILE A 297 11.76 -7.07 -6.81
CA ILE A 297 12.23 -7.62 -8.09
C ILE A 297 12.15 -6.56 -9.17
N GLU A 298 13.00 -6.67 -10.20
CA GLU A 298 12.87 -5.95 -11.45
C GLU A 298 12.46 -6.91 -12.55
N VAL A 299 11.40 -6.57 -13.27
CA VAL A 299 10.88 -7.36 -14.39
C VAL A 299 10.91 -6.54 -15.68
N THR A 300 11.22 -7.19 -16.79
CA THR A 300 11.12 -6.60 -18.12
C THR A 300 9.64 -6.44 -18.56
N PRO A 301 9.33 -5.72 -19.64
CA PRO A 301 7.95 -5.64 -20.16
C PRO A 301 7.33 -7.00 -20.50
N ASP A 302 8.13 -7.99 -20.89
CA ASP A 302 7.75 -9.39 -21.12
C ASP A 302 7.83 -10.26 -19.85
N LYS A 303 7.94 -9.61 -18.67
CA LYS A 303 7.87 -10.19 -17.31
C LYS A 303 9.05 -11.09 -16.90
N LYS A 304 10.15 -11.06 -17.65
CA LYS A 304 11.38 -11.76 -17.24
C LYS A 304 12.02 -11.04 -16.05
N ILE A 305 12.33 -11.77 -14.98
CA ILE A 305 13.03 -11.22 -13.81
C ILE A 305 14.50 -11.03 -14.17
N VAL A 306 14.99 -9.80 -14.06
CA VAL A 306 16.39 -9.41 -14.35
C VAL A 306 17.17 -9.00 -13.11
N TRP A 307 16.46 -8.71 -12.01
CA TRP A 307 17.03 -8.42 -10.72
C TRP A 307 16.09 -8.85 -9.59
N ALA A 308 16.66 -9.29 -8.47
CA ALA A 308 15.92 -9.54 -7.24
C ALA A 308 16.77 -9.14 -6.03
N LEU A 309 16.14 -8.49 -5.05
CA LEU A 309 16.74 -8.04 -3.81
C LEU A 309 16.27 -8.88 -2.64
N ARG A 310 17.23 -9.49 -1.93
CA ARG A 310 17.03 -10.23 -0.69
C ARG A 310 18.14 -9.88 0.31
N ALA A 311 17.88 -8.87 1.13
CA ALA A 311 18.82 -8.24 2.04
C ALA A 311 18.26 -8.26 3.47
N TRP A 312 18.31 -9.46 4.10
CA TRP A 312 17.74 -9.73 5.43
C TRP A 312 18.79 -10.04 6.51
N THR A 313 20.06 -9.90 6.20
CA THR A 313 21.14 -10.21 7.13
C THR A 313 22.20 -9.11 7.15
N PRO A 314 22.83 -8.83 8.30
CA PRO A 314 23.95 -7.90 8.36
C PRO A 314 25.07 -8.23 7.36
N PRO A 315 25.77 -7.24 6.83
CA PRO A 315 25.67 -5.81 7.14
C PRO A 315 24.51 -5.08 6.40
N SER A 316 23.73 -5.78 5.57
CA SER A 316 22.73 -5.20 4.67
C SER A 316 21.32 -5.65 5.01
N ASP A 317 20.99 -5.79 6.30
CA ASP A 317 19.62 -6.05 6.73
C ASP A 317 18.76 -4.79 6.58
N LEU A 318 18.04 -4.69 5.44
CA LEU A 318 17.16 -3.56 5.14
C LEU A 318 15.78 -3.69 5.79
N GLY A 319 15.39 -4.88 6.27
CA GLY A 319 14.05 -5.13 6.75
C GLY A 319 12.97 -5.10 5.66
N PRO A 320 11.67 -5.09 6.04
CA PRO A 320 10.55 -4.94 5.10
C PRO A 320 10.52 -3.57 4.42
N SER A 321 9.96 -3.50 3.21
CA SER A 321 9.91 -2.29 2.40
C SER A 321 8.49 -1.77 2.19
N THR A 322 8.24 -0.52 2.55
CA THR A 322 7.02 0.23 2.22
C THR A 322 7.28 1.29 1.14
N THR A 323 8.53 1.73 1.02
CA THR A 323 8.97 2.73 0.05
C THR A 323 10.24 2.29 -0.66
N PHE A 324 10.21 2.44 -1.99
CA PHE A 324 11.34 2.21 -2.87
C PHE A 324 11.43 3.37 -3.87
N GLN A 325 12.45 4.21 -3.74
CA GLN A 325 12.69 5.36 -4.63
C GLN A 325 14.05 5.19 -5.31
N ILE A 326 14.06 5.09 -6.63
CA ILE A 326 15.28 4.98 -7.44
C ILE A 326 15.95 6.35 -7.55
N LEU A 327 17.27 6.37 -7.42
CA LEU A 327 18.11 7.58 -7.35
C LEU A 327 19.10 7.70 -8.50
N ASP A 328 19.28 6.68 -9.33
CA ASP A 328 20.23 6.65 -10.45
C ASP A 328 19.72 7.30 -11.74
N GLY A 329 18.56 7.95 -11.69
CA GLY A 329 17.96 8.61 -12.85
C GLY A 329 17.26 7.67 -13.82
N SER A 330 17.19 6.36 -13.52
CA SER A 330 16.60 5.37 -14.42
C SER A 330 15.05 5.30 -14.36
N THR A 331 14.38 6.17 -13.56
CA THR A 331 12.91 6.19 -13.48
C THR A 331 12.25 6.86 -14.67
N ALA A 332 11.13 6.27 -15.15
CA ALA A 332 10.29 6.85 -16.19
C ALA A 332 9.28 7.89 -15.65
N ALA A 333 9.13 7.99 -14.35
CA ALA A 333 8.25 8.94 -13.67
C ALA A 333 9.08 10.06 -13.05
N LYS A 334 8.69 11.31 -13.30
CA LYS A 334 9.23 12.49 -12.62
C LYS A 334 8.29 12.92 -11.51
#